data_b01d1f6759fb4ac1a5f88ac3af4db074
#
_entry.id   b01d1f6759fb4ac1a5f88ac3af4db074
#
_cell.length_a   1.000
_cell.length_b   1.000
_cell.length_c   1.000
_cell.angle_alpha   90.00
_cell.angle_beta   90.00
_cell.angle_gamma   90.00
#
_symmetry.space_group_name_H-M   'P 1'
#
loop_
_entity.id
_entity.type
_entity.pdbx_description
1 polymer ?
#
loop_
_entity_poly.entity_id
_entity_poly.type
_entity_poly.pdbx_seq_one_letter_code
_entity_poly.pdbx_strand_id
1 'polypeptide(L)'
;MKLKFVGKKRGQNEGSIFQRKDRRWVGVLTLGWVNGTRKRRSFYGKTRKEAHEKLTAALRDQQRGLPIVGERQTLQEFLRGWLEDSVRPNVRPRTLESYAEICRLHLTPTLGRLPLVKITPQHIQSLLNEKLESGLSSRRVQYIRAVIRRALGQAEKFNLVPRNVARLVDPPPVPQKEIVPFNADESKKFLAAVEGDRLE
;
A
#
# COMPACT_ATOMS: atom_id res chain seq x y z
N MET A 1 0.38 -40.77 44.25
CA MET A 1 0.12 -39.35 44.48
C MET A 1 0.22 -38.59 43.15
N LYS A 2 -0.90 -38.30 42.46
CA LYS A 2 -0.91 -37.62 41.14
C LYS A 2 -0.94 -36.11 41.39
N LEU A 3 0.17 -35.45 41.11
CA LEU A 3 0.24 -33.97 41.12
C LEU A 3 -0.69 -33.41 40.03
N LYS A 4 -1.82 -32.82 40.43
CA LYS A 4 -2.66 -32.02 39.56
C LYS A 4 -1.91 -30.72 39.23
N PHE A 5 -1.43 -30.56 38.01
CA PHE A 5 -0.98 -29.30 37.48
C PHE A 5 -2.19 -28.35 37.34
N VAL A 6 -2.35 -27.47 38.32
CA VAL A 6 -3.31 -26.35 38.22
C VAL A 6 -2.71 -25.31 37.24
N GLY A 7 -3.05 -25.44 35.98
CA GLY A 7 -2.70 -24.43 34.99
C GLY A 7 -3.40 -23.13 35.32
N LYS A 8 -2.65 -22.04 35.60
CA LYS A 8 -3.20 -20.69 35.75
C LYS A 8 -4.09 -20.38 34.54
N LYS A 9 -5.35 -20.01 34.80
CA LYS A 9 -6.26 -19.51 33.76
C LYS A 9 -5.60 -18.29 33.11
N ARG A 10 -5.39 -18.36 31.78
CA ARG A 10 -4.85 -17.24 31.00
C ARG A 10 -5.88 -16.13 30.92
N GLY A 11 -5.41 -14.88 30.90
CA GLY A 11 -6.26 -13.70 30.76
C GLY A 11 -7.02 -13.69 29.44
N GLN A 12 -8.11 -12.96 29.42
CA GLN A 12 -8.91 -12.73 28.20
C GLN A 12 -8.03 -12.00 27.17
N ASN A 13 -7.95 -12.51 25.93
CA ASN A 13 -7.14 -11.96 24.82
C ASN A 13 -5.63 -12.25 24.82
N GLU A 14 -5.09 -13.06 25.72
CA GLU A 14 -3.64 -13.43 25.71
C GLU A 14 -3.25 -14.40 24.60
N GLY A 15 -4.21 -14.91 23.82
CA GLY A 15 -3.96 -15.96 22.83
C GLY A 15 -3.62 -17.31 23.46
N SER A 16 -3.48 -18.34 22.66
CA SER A 16 -3.10 -19.68 23.11
C SER A 16 -1.98 -20.26 22.26
N ILE A 17 -1.04 -20.97 22.89
CA ILE A 17 0.06 -21.67 22.19
C ILE A 17 -0.01 -23.15 22.57
N PHE A 18 -0.01 -24.01 21.55
CA PHE A 18 0.00 -25.46 21.70
C PHE A 18 0.77 -26.13 20.57
N GLN A 19 1.18 -27.36 20.78
CA GLN A 19 1.82 -28.17 19.77
C GLN A 19 0.78 -29.05 19.08
N ARG A 20 0.79 -29.05 17.74
CA ARG A 20 -0.08 -29.92 16.92
C ARG A 20 0.48 -31.35 16.84
N LYS A 21 -0.35 -32.24 16.34
CA LYS A 21 0.07 -33.65 16.11
C LYS A 21 1.24 -33.80 15.13
N ASP A 22 1.39 -32.82 14.21
CA ASP A 22 2.50 -32.72 13.23
C ASP A 22 3.78 -32.09 13.82
N ARG A 23 3.88 -32.00 15.16
CA ARG A 23 5.00 -31.43 15.94
C ARG A 23 5.26 -29.94 15.72
N ARG A 24 4.43 -29.21 14.91
CA ARG A 24 4.53 -27.76 14.77
C ARG A 24 3.88 -27.05 15.95
N TRP A 25 4.47 -25.94 16.36
CA TRP A 25 3.89 -25.07 17.37
C TRP A 25 2.95 -24.06 16.72
N VAL A 26 1.83 -23.82 17.36
CA VAL A 26 0.78 -22.91 16.86
C VAL A 26 0.38 -21.95 17.95
N GLY A 27 0.54 -20.66 17.69
CA GLY A 27 -0.09 -19.58 18.44
C GLY A 27 -1.44 -19.22 17.84
N VAL A 28 -2.49 -19.12 18.63
CA VAL A 28 -3.84 -18.75 18.15
C VAL A 28 -4.28 -17.48 18.85
N LEU A 29 -4.66 -16.48 18.05
CA LEU A 29 -5.24 -15.21 18.49
C LEU A 29 -6.70 -15.14 18.07
N THR A 30 -7.56 -14.71 18.98
CA THR A 30 -8.97 -14.43 18.67
C THR A 30 -9.10 -12.96 18.25
N LEU A 31 -9.66 -12.72 17.06
CA LEU A 31 -9.84 -11.39 16.49
C LEU A 31 -11.21 -10.78 16.80
N GLY A 32 -12.09 -11.52 17.47
CA GLY A 32 -13.47 -11.12 17.75
C GLY A 32 -14.50 -11.96 17.01
N TRP A 33 -15.74 -11.47 16.95
CA TRP A 33 -16.87 -12.09 16.30
C TRP A 33 -17.25 -11.29 15.06
N VAL A 34 -17.43 -11.96 13.93
CA VAL A 34 -17.92 -11.35 12.69
C VAL A 34 -19.07 -12.22 12.18
N ASN A 35 -20.23 -11.62 12.01
CA ASN A 35 -21.48 -12.33 11.60
C ASN A 35 -21.74 -13.58 12.44
N GLY A 36 -21.66 -13.46 13.78
CA GLY A 36 -21.90 -14.57 14.69
C GLY A 36 -20.82 -15.67 14.74
N THR A 37 -19.77 -15.55 13.93
CA THR A 37 -18.69 -16.52 13.87
C THR A 37 -17.40 -15.96 14.53
N ARG A 38 -16.78 -16.75 15.41
CA ARG A 38 -15.53 -16.39 16.07
C ARG A 38 -14.37 -16.44 15.10
N LYS A 39 -13.83 -15.28 14.71
CA LYS A 39 -12.61 -15.20 13.89
C LYS A 39 -11.37 -15.45 14.73
N ARG A 40 -10.54 -16.39 14.30
CA ARG A 40 -9.25 -16.73 14.92
C ARG A 40 -8.16 -16.65 13.88
N ARG A 41 -6.95 -16.27 14.31
CA ARG A 41 -5.75 -16.32 13.48
C ARG A 41 -4.71 -17.24 14.11
N SER A 42 -4.10 -18.09 13.29
CA SER A 42 -3.08 -19.06 13.71
C SER A 42 -1.72 -18.65 13.20
N PHE A 43 -0.70 -18.70 14.07
CA PHE A 43 0.71 -18.40 13.78
C PHE A 43 1.51 -19.68 13.99
N TYR A 44 2.19 -20.11 12.94
CA TYR A 44 2.94 -21.37 12.96
C TYR A 44 4.44 -21.11 13.19
N GLY A 45 5.07 -21.96 14.01
CA GLY A 45 6.51 -21.95 14.26
C GLY A 45 7.07 -23.38 14.37
N LYS A 46 8.34 -23.55 14.01
CA LYS A 46 9.06 -24.81 14.23
C LYS A 46 9.34 -25.01 15.72
N THR A 47 9.51 -23.93 16.47
CA THR A 47 9.74 -23.94 17.92
C THR A 47 8.61 -23.19 18.65
N ARG A 48 8.45 -23.47 19.95
CA ARG A 48 7.51 -22.76 20.81
C ARG A 48 7.84 -21.25 20.87
N LYS A 49 9.14 -20.91 20.89
CA LYS A 49 9.65 -19.54 20.94
C LYS A 49 9.22 -18.78 19.68
N GLU A 50 9.42 -19.33 18.51
CA GLU A 50 9.02 -18.72 17.22
C GLU A 50 7.52 -18.47 17.14
N ALA A 51 6.70 -19.45 17.54
CA ALA A 51 5.24 -19.29 17.57
C ALA A 51 4.81 -18.22 18.58
N HIS A 52 5.51 -18.10 19.71
CA HIS A 52 5.25 -17.10 20.74
C HIS A 52 5.61 -15.68 20.26
N GLU A 53 6.77 -15.51 19.63
CA GLU A 53 7.20 -14.21 19.07
C GLU A 53 6.21 -13.70 18.03
N LYS A 54 5.77 -14.56 17.10
CA LYS A 54 4.75 -14.22 16.10
C LYS A 54 3.41 -13.86 16.74
N LEU A 55 2.98 -14.60 17.75
CA LEU A 55 1.75 -14.30 18.49
C LEU A 55 1.86 -12.98 19.24
N THR A 56 2.97 -12.73 19.91
CA THR A 56 3.20 -11.48 20.67
C THR A 56 3.25 -10.25 19.76
N ALA A 57 3.89 -10.38 18.59
CA ALA A 57 3.88 -9.32 17.58
C ALA A 57 2.45 -9.00 17.13
N ALA A 58 1.65 -10.03 16.83
CA ALA A 58 0.26 -9.84 16.43
C ALA A 58 -0.63 -9.25 17.55
N LEU A 59 -0.37 -9.60 18.80
CA LEU A 59 -1.06 -9.00 19.96
C LEU A 59 -0.73 -7.50 20.10
N ARG A 60 0.54 -7.14 19.92
CA ARG A 60 0.96 -5.72 19.93
C ARG A 60 0.31 -4.93 18.80
N ASP A 61 0.22 -5.50 17.62
CA ASP A 61 -0.45 -4.87 16.47
C ASP A 61 -1.94 -4.68 16.74
N GLN A 62 -2.60 -5.68 17.33
CA GLN A 62 -4.00 -5.58 17.76
C GLN A 62 -4.21 -4.50 18.82
N GLN A 63 -3.33 -4.40 19.80
CA GLN A 63 -3.41 -3.35 20.86
C GLN A 63 -3.20 -1.95 20.28
N ARG A 64 -2.43 -1.82 19.19
CA ARG A 64 -2.23 -0.56 18.47
C ARG A 64 -3.38 -0.23 17.51
N GLY A 65 -4.45 -1.04 17.49
CA GLY A 65 -5.56 -0.88 16.57
C GLY A 65 -5.19 -1.16 15.12
N LEU A 66 -4.00 -1.74 14.88
CA LEU A 66 -3.62 -2.19 13.56
C LEU A 66 -4.46 -3.42 13.25
N PRO A 67 -5.21 -3.46 12.13
CA PRO A 67 -5.91 -4.66 11.77
C PRO A 67 -4.87 -5.77 11.56
N ILE A 68 -5.08 -6.89 12.20
CA ILE A 68 -4.39 -8.13 11.88
C ILE A 68 -5.00 -8.61 10.55
N VAL A 69 -5.01 -7.71 9.57
CA VAL A 69 -5.45 -7.98 8.20
C VAL A 69 -4.42 -8.93 7.61
N GLY A 70 -4.92 -9.99 7.05
CA GLY A 70 -4.07 -11.06 6.57
C GLY A 70 -2.94 -10.53 5.71
N GLU A 71 -1.73 -11.04 5.91
CA GLU A 71 -0.55 -10.87 5.05
C GLU A 71 -0.83 -11.20 3.56
N ARG A 72 -2.09 -11.43 3.22
CA ARG A 72 -2.54 -11.98 1.94
C ARG A 72 -3.06 -10.94 0.96
N GLN A 73 -3.56 -9.77 1.44
CA GLN A 73 -4.04 -8.75 0.49
C GLN A 73 -2.86 -8.18 -0.29
N THR A 74 -2.89 -8.41 -1.60
CA THR A 74 -1.87 -7.89 -2.52
C THR A 74 -2.11 -6.42 -2.82
N LEU A 75 -1.07 -5.71 -3.28
CA LEU A 75 -1.22 -4.32 -3.73
C LEU A 75 -2.25 -4.21 -4.86
N GLN A 76 -2.27 -5.16 -5.80
CA GLN A 76 -3.22 -5.16 -6.91
C GLN A 76 -4.68 -5.25 -6.45
N GLU A 77 -4.98 -6.15 -5.50
CA GLU A 77 -6.33 -6.28 -4.92
C GLU A 77 -6.74 -5.00 -4.19
N PHE A 78 -5.82 -4.42 -3.42
CA PHE A 78 -6.07 -3.16 -2.75
C PHE A 78 -6.31 -2.01 -3.73
N LEU A 79 -5.47 -1.84 -4.76
CA LEU A 79 -5.60 -0.77 -5.75
C LEU A 79 -6.93 -0.85 -6.51
N ARG A 80 -7.42 -2.05 -6.82
CA ARG A 80 -8.72 -2.24 -7.46
C ARG A 80 -9.85 -1.70 -6.58
N GLY A 81 -9.93 -2.12 -5.33
CA GLY A 81 -10.94 -1.60 -4.39
C GLY A 81 -10.78 -0.10 -4.14
N TRP A 82 -9.55 0.40 -3.99
CA TRP A 82 -9.27 1.81 -3.80
C TRP A 82 -9.76 2.69 -4.96
N LEU A 83 -9.57 2.26 -6.21
CA LEU A 83 -10.06 2.99 -7.39
C LEU A 83 -11.58 3.04 -7.41
N GLU A 84 -12.27 1.92 -7.11
CA GLU A 84 -13.72 1.86 -7.12
C GLU A 84 -14.36 2.60 -5.95
N ASP A 85 -13.93 2.30 -4.73
CA ASP A 85 -14.62 2.73 -3.51
C ASP A 85 -14.17 4.11 -3.02
N SER A 86 -12.90 4.48 -3.26
CA SER A 86 -12.33 5.70 -2.70
C SER A 86 -12.04 6.78 -3.75
N VAL A 87 -11.63 6.41 -4.96
CA VAL A 87 -11.26 7.39 -6.00
C VAL A 87 -12.48 7.78 -6.83
N ARG A 88 -13.20 6.80 -7.37
CA ARG A 88 -14.35 7.02 -8.28
C ARG A 88 -15.35 8.06 -7.76
N PRO A 89 -15.83 8.01 -6.51
CA PRO A 89 -16.81 8.98 -6.01
C PRO A 89 -16.25 10.39 -5.78
N ASN A 90 -14.91 10.53 -5.72
CA ASN A 90 -14.26 11.75 -5.24
C ASN A 90 -13.42 12.50 -6.29
N VAL A 91 -13.36 12.01 -7.52
CA VAL A 91 -12.57 12.66 -8.59
C VAL A 91 -13.33 12.72 -9.91
N ARG A 92 -12.90 13.63 -10.80
CA ARG A 92 -13.45 13.72 -12.16
C ARG A 92 -13.11 12.45 -12.97
N PRO A 93 -13.96 12.03 -13.94
CA PRO A 93 -13.74 10.83 -14.74
C PRO A 93 -12.33 10.74 -15.35
N ARG A 94 -11.83 11.81 -15.92
CA ARG A 94 -10.48 11.87 -16.52
C ARG A 94 -9.36 11.61 -15.51
N THR A 95 -9.53 12.03 -14.26
CA THR A 95 -8.56 11.75 -13.19
C THR A 95 -8.60 10.28 -12.79
N LEU A 96 -9.80 9.69 -12.72
CA LEU A 96 -9.96 8.25 -12.44
C LEU A 96 -9.29 7.41 -13.54
N GLU A 97 -9.52 7.71 -14.81
CA GLU A 97 -8.87 7.05 -15.95
C GLU A 97 -7.34 7.11 -15.82
N SER A 98 -6.80 8.30 -15.55
CA SER A 98 -5.37 8.51 -15.39
C SER A 98 -4.78 7.69 -14.22
N TYR A 99 -5.49 7.60 -13.09
CA TYR A 99 -5.06 6.78 -11.95
C TYR A 99 -5.14 5.29 -12.26
N ALA A 100 -6.21 4.85 -12.92
CA ALA A 100 -6.38 3.48 -13.34
C ALA A 100 -5.29 3.05 -14.34
N GLU A 101 -4.95 3.92 -15.28
CA GLU A 101 -3.85 3.72 -16.23
C GLU A 101 -2.51 3.54 -15.51
N ILE A 102 -2.17 4.42 -14.57
CA ILE A 102 -0.94 4.31 -13.77
C ILE A 102 -0.91 3.02 -12.96
N CYS A 103 -2.01 2.68 -12.31
CA CYS A 103 -2.11 1.42 -11.57
C CYS A 103 -1.87 0.23 -12.49
N ARG A 104 -2.50 0.20 -13.65
CA ARG A 104 -2.43 -0.90 -14.62
C ARG A 104 -1.06 -1.02 -15.28
N LEU A 105 -0.47 0.09 -15.75
CA LEU A 105 0.75 0.06 -16.56
C LEU A 105 2.04 0.07 -15.73
N HIS A 106 2.01 0.69 -14.55
CA HIS A 106 3.24 0.92 -13.79
C HIS A 106 3.29 0.20 -12.43
N LEU A 107 2.19 0.23 -11.65
CA LEU A 107 2.20 -0.31 -10.30
C LEU A 107 1.94 -1.82 -10.24
N THR A 108 0.92 -2.28 -10.95
CA THR A 108 0.49 -3.69 -10.91
C THR A 108 1.53 -4.66 -11.49
N PRO A 109 2.21 -4.38 -12.62
CA PRO A 109 3.18 -5.32 -13.17
C PRO A 109 4.36 -5.57 -12.24
N THR A 110 4.85 -4.54 -11.57
CA THR A 110 6.07 -4.62 -10.74
C THR A 110 5.75 -4.97 -9.27
N LEU A 111 4.77 -4.28 -8.67
CA LEU A 111 4.48 -4.38 -7.24
C LEU A 111 3.18 -5.12 -6.94
N GLY A 112 2.33 -5.37 -7.91
CA GLY A 112 0.96 -5.84 -7.71
C GLY A 112 0.84 -7.15 -6.93
N ARG A 113 1.77 -8.07 -7.11
CA ARG A 113 1.79 -9.39 -6.44
C ARG A 113 2.30 -9.33 -5.00
N LEU A 114 2.95 -8.24 -4.61
CA LEU A 114 3.47 -8.10 -3.26
C LEU A 114 2.32 -7.91 -2.26
N PRO A 115 2.37 -8.58 -1.12
CA PRO A 115 1.47 -8.27 0.00
C PRO A 115 1.60 -6.81 0.38
N LEU A 116 0.47 -6.12 0.57
CA LEU A 116 0.41 -4.68 0.87
C LEU A 116 1.29 -4.29 2.07
N VAL A 117 1.30 -5.11 3.11
CA VAL A 117 2.11 -4.91 4.33
C VAL A 117 3.61 -5.13 4.13
N LYS A 118 4.04 -5.77 3.03
CA LYS A 118 5.44 -6.05 2.73
C LYS A 118 6.08 -5.04 1.77
N ILE A 119 5.31 -4.04 1.34
CA ILE A 119 5.85 -2.97 0.49
C ILE A 119 6.81 -2.11 1.32
N THR A 120 8.03 -1.96 0.80
CA THR A 120 9.09 -1.15 1.42
C THR A 120 9.37 0.11 0.60
N PRO A 121 10.01 1.14 1.18
CA PRO A 121 10.46 2.30 0.41
C PRO A 121 11.37 1.91 -0.76
N GLN A 122 12.26 0.90 -0.56
CA GLN A 122 13.17 0.42 -1.61
C GLN A 122 12.41 -0.14 -2.82
N HIS A 123 11.32 -0.88 -2.61
CA HIS A 123 10.50 -1.39 -3.72
C HIS A 123 9.95 -0.24 -4.57
N ILE A 124 9.49 0.84 -3.92
CA ILE A 124 8.95 2.00 -4.63
C ILE A 124 10.08 2.76 -5.33
N GLN A 125 11.22 2.98 -4.66
CA GLN A 125 12.37 3.66 -5.24
C GLN A 125 12.90 2.93 -6.47
N SER A 126 13.06 1.60 -6.40
CA SER A 126 13.47 0.77 -7.53
C SER A 126 12.52 0.88 -8.71
N LEU A 127 11.20 0.87 -8.46
CA LEU A 127 10.19 1.10 -9.49
C LEU A 127 10.38 2.46 -10.17
N LEU A 128 10.56 3.55 -9.40
CA LEU A 128 10.71 4.89 -9.97
C LEU A 128 11.99 5.02 -10.80
N ASN A 129 13.10 4.42 -10.35
CA ASN A 129 14.36 4.39 -11.08
C ASN A 129 14.22 3.60 -12.39
N GLU A 130 13.61 2.41 -12.36
CA GLU A 130 13.30 1.61 -13.54
C GLU A 130 12.49 2.41 -14.58
N LYS A 131 11.50 3.19 -14.13
CA LYS A 131 10.68 3.99 -15.04
C LYS A 131 11.44 5.17 -15.64
N LEU A 132 12.39 5.78 -14.90
CA LEU A 132 13.30 6.79 -15.46
C LEU A 132 14.24 6.17 -16.50
N GLU A 133 14.86 5.05 -16.20
CA GLU A 133 15.77 4.33 -17.09
C GLU A 133 15.04 3.86 -18.38
N SER A 134 13.75 3.52 -18.27
CA SER A 134 12.91 3.19 -19.45
C SER A 134 12.50 4.40 -20.30
N GLY A 135 12.98 5.61 -19.98
CA GLY A 135 12.74 6.82 -20.76
C GLY A 135 11.51 7.63 -20.39
N LEU A 136 10.82 7.30 -19.30
CA LEU A 136 9.72 8.14 -18.83
C LEU A 136 10.23 9.49 -18.31
N SER A 137 9.51 10.57 -18.63
CA SER A 137 9.87 11.89 -18.11
C SER A 137 9.80 11.95 -16.57
N SER A 138 10.68 12.74 -15.95
CA SER A 138 10.68 12.96 -14.49
C SER A 138 9.30 13.37 -13.96
N ARG A 139 8.54 14.18 -14.70
CA ARG A 139 7.15 14.56 -14.34
C ARG A 139 6.22 13.35 -14.29
N ARG A 140 6.30 12.45 -15.27
CA ARG A 140 5.46 11.23 -15.29
C ARG A 140 5.82 10.32 -14.12
N VAL A 141 7.11 10.17 -13.81
CA VAL A 141 7.58 9.38 -12.66
C VAL A 141 7.13 10.00 -11.33
N GLN A 142 7.21 11.32 -11.19
CA GLN A 142 6.65 12.01 -10.01
C GLN A 142 5.14 11.75 -9.87
N TYR A 143 4.41 11.71 -10.98
CA TYR A 143 2.98 11.44 -10.96
C TYR A 143 2.68 9.99 -10.54
N ILE A 144 3.46 9.01 -11.00
CA ILE A 144 3.38 7.61 -10.53
C ILE A 144 3.59 7.56 -9.01
N ARG A 145 4.61 8.24 -8.50
CA ARG A 145 4.85 8.35 -7.06
C ARG A 145 3.68 9.00 -6.32
N ALA A 146 3.08 10.04 -6.87
CA ALA A 146 1.93 10.72 -6.25
C ALA A 146 0.72 9.78 -6.14
N VAL A 147 0.44 8.99 -7.16
CA VAL A 147 -0.67 8.02 -7.16
C VAL A 147 -0.45 6.93 -6.11
N ILE A 148 0.72 6.28 -6.06
CA ILE A 148 0.99 5.26 -5.05
C ILE A 148 1.01 5.84 -3.64
N ARG A 149 1.54 7.07 -3.45
CA ARG A 149 1.50 7.78 -2.17
C ARG A 149 0.05 8.04 -1.71
N ARG A 150 -0.83 8.42 -2.62
CA ARG A 150 -2.25 8.63 -2.32
C ARG A 150 -2.94 7.32 -1.95
N ALA A 151 -2.71 6.25 -2.70
CA ALA A 151 -3.25 4.93 -2.43
C ALA A 151 -2.79 4.38 -1.07
N LEU A 152 -1.47 4.40 -0.79
CA LEU A 152 -0.94 3.95 0.50
C LEU A 152 -1.35 4.87 1.66
N GLY A 153 -1.61 6.16 1.41
CA GLY A 153 -2.21 7.06 2.39
C GLY A 153 -3.64 6.66 2.79
N GLN A 154 -4.42 6.13 1.84
CA GLN A 154 -5.73 5.57 2.14
C GLN A 154 -5.62 4.24 2.88
N ALA A 155 -4.65 3.39 2.50
CA ALA A 155 -4.35 2.15 3.21
C ALA A 155 -3.95 2.40 4.69
N GLU A 156 -3.16 3.46 4.94
CA GLU A 156 -2.79 3.90 6.28
C GLU A 156 -4.02 4.36 7.08
N LYS A 157 -4.91 5.18 6.48
CA LYS A 157 -6.17 5.61 7.11
C LYS A 157 -7.10 4.45 7.46
N PHE A 158 -7.11 3.41 6.61
CA PHE A 158 -7.87 2.19 6.86
C PHE A 158 -7.14 1.21 7.77
N ASN A 159 -5.99 1.62 8.31
CA ASN A 159 -5.11 0.79 9.13
C ASN A 159 -4.68 -0.53 8.44
N LEU A 160 -4.67 -0.62 7.12
CA LEU A 160 -4.20 -1.77 6.36
C LEU A 160 -2.66 -1.88 6.36
N VAL A 161 -1.99 -0.76 6.57
CA VAL A 161 -0.55 -0.66 6.74
C VAL A 161 -0.22 0.26 7.92
N PRO A 162 0.89 0.03 8.64
CA PRO A 162 1.24 0.83 9.82
C PRO A 162 1.67 2.26 9.48
N ARG A 163 2.16 2.48 8.25
CA ARG A 163 2.60 3.79 7.74
C ARG A 163 2.63 3.80 6.23
N ASN A 164 2.53 4.99 5.64
CA ASN A 164 2.69 5.20 4.22
C ASN A 164 4.17 5.28 3.82
N VAL A 165 4.73 4.17 3.35
CA VAL A 165 6.14 4.07 2.96
C VAL A 165 6.51 4.92 1.73
N ALA A 166 5.55 5.29 0.88
CA ALA A 166 5.79 6.15 -0.28
C ALA A 166 6.12 7.61 0.11
N ARG A 167 5.90 8.01 1.37
CA ARG A 167 6.33 9.32 1.87
C ARG A 167 7.84 9.39 2.08
N LEU A 168 8.49 8.24 2.27
CA LEU A 168 9.93 8.10 2.53
C LEU A 168 10.77 7.99 1.25
N VAL A 169 10.12 8.09 0.10
CA VAL A 169 10.76 7.98 -1.21
C VAL A 169 10.89 9.36 -1.82
N ASP A 170 12.09 9.72 -2.28
CA ASP A 170 12.34 11.02 -2.90
C ASP A 170 11.88 11.03 -4.36
N PRO A 171 11.23 12.13 -4.80
CA PRO A 171 10.87 12.29 -6.19
C PRO A 171 12.12 12.56 -7.05
N PRO A 172 12.15 12.12 -8.31
CA PRO A 172 13.20 12.52 -9.22
C PRO A 172 13.15 14.03 -9.46
N PRO A 173 14.30 14.69 -9.67
CA PRO A 173 14.33 16.11 -10.00
C PRO A 173 13.66 16.34 -11.36
N VAL A 174 12.89 17.42 -11.45
CA VAL A 174 12.31 17.88 -12.72
C VAL A 174 13.12 19.09 -13.19
N PRO A 175 13.79 19.00 -14.33
CA PRO A 175 14.44 20.17 -14.92
C PRO A 175 13.42 21.28 -15.14
N GLN A 176 13.65 22.44 -14.60
CA GLN A 176 12.87 23.61 -14.93
C GLN A 176 13.25 24.04 -16.35
N LYS A 177 12.30 23.99 -17.28
CA LYS A 177 12.49 24.62 -18.58
C LYS A 177 12.31 26.12 -18.37
N GLU A 178 13.33 26.89 -18.73
CA GLU A 178 13.20 28.32 -18.84
C GLU A 178 12.13 28.65 -19.87
N ILE A 179 11.15 29.43 -19.44
CA ILE A 179 10.10 29.92 -20.34
C ILE A 179 10.67 31.19 -20.99
N VAL A 180 11.02 31.08 -22.27
CA VAL A 180 11.39 32.21 -23.08
C VAL A 180 10.09 32.78 -23.68
N PRO A 181 9.61 33.95 -23.22
CA PRO A 181 8.42 34.57 -23.80
C PRO A 181 8.74 35.03 -25.20
N PHE A 182 7.70 35.12 -26.05
CA PHE A 182 7.83 35.74 -27.37
C PHE A 182 8.31 37.18 -27.21
N ASN A 183 9.25 37.57 -28.04
CA ASN A 183 9.57 38.98 -28.20
C ASN A 183 8.47 39.70 -29.02
N ALA A 184 8.53 41.02 -29.14
CA ALA A 184 7.49 41.82 -29.80
C ALA A 184 7.26 41.42 -31.29
N ASP A 185 8.34 41.05 -32.00
CA ASP A 185 8.24 40.68 -33.41
C ASP A 185 7.73 39.25 -33.59
N GLU A 186 8.12 38.33 -32.71
CA GLU A 186 7.57 36.96 -32.64
C GLU A 186 6.10 36.97 -32.29
N SER A 187 5.68 37.82 -31.34
CA SER A 187 4.27 37.98 -30.96
C SER A 187 3.43 38.49 -32.12
N LYS A 188 3.93 39.49 -32.90
CA LYS A 188 3.25 39.99 -34.10
C LYS A 188 3.11 38.92 -35.18
N LYS A 189 4.18 38.16 -35.43
CA LYS A 189 4.17 37.02 -36.38
C LYS A 189 3.19 35.94 -35.96
N PHE A 190 3.15 35.62 -34.67
CA PHE A 190 2.22 34.64 -34.14
C PHE A 190 0.77 35.09 -34.34
N LEU A 191 0.42 36.35 -33.95
CA LEU A 191 -0.92 36.91 -34.13
C LEU A 191 -1.34 36.92 -35.60
N ALA A 192 -0.46 37.35 -36.51
CA ALA A 192 -0.75 37.32 -37.94
C ALA A 192 -0.96 35.89 -38.50
N ALA A 193 -0.27 34.89 -37.93
CA ALA A 193 -0.40 33.50 -38.36
C ALA A 193 -1.69 32.82 -37.88
N VAL A 194 -2.31 33.29 -36.80
CA VAL A 194 -3.56 32.74 -36.25
C VAL A 194 -4.80 33.57 -36.61
N GLU A 195 -4.62 34.67 -37.32
CA GLU A 195 -5.73 35.51 -37.79
C GLU A 195 -6.65 34.70 -38.69
N GLY A 196 -7.94 34.59 -38.30
CA GLY A 196 -8.91 33.74 -38.98
C GLY A 196 -8.91 32.26 -38.58
N ASP A 197 -8.13 31.86 -37.58
CA ASP A 197 -8.21 30.50 -37.03
C ASP A 197 -9.48 30.38 -36.16
N ARG A 198 -10.02 29.17 -36.11
CA ARG A 198 -11.27 28.83 -35.39
C ARG A 198 -11.20 29.08 -33.86
N LEU A 199 -10.01 29.31 -33.32
CA LEU A 199 -9.75 29.53 -31.87
C LEU A 199 -9.44 31.00 -31.54
N GLU A 200 -9.69 31.92 -32.48
CA GLU A 200 -9.55 33.35 -32.28
C GLU A 200 -10.51 33.92 -31.22
#